data_71dcb968d9d65ca084050da760b27146
#
_entry.id   71dcb968d9d65ca084050da760b27146
#
_cell.length_a   1.000
_cell.length_b   1.000
_cell.length_c   1.000
_cell.angle_alpha   90.00
_cell.angle_beta   90.00
_cell.angle_gamma   90.00
#
_symmetry.space_group_name_H-M   'P 1'
#
loop_
_entity.id
_entity.type
_entity.pdbx_description
1 polymer ?
#
loop_
_entity_poly.entity_id
_entity_poly.type
_entity_poly.pdbx_seq_one_letter_code
_entity_poly.pdbx_strand_id
1 'polypeptide(L)'
;MSKKLIGNKSKNFKNKLGLILCVLFFLPSQIFAIENKILLKVNNQIITTIDVNKEIKYIGLINEEFKNFEKDKKYTIAKNSIIKEIIKEIELKKFYKKIDLNDEFINKFAINYFSKFNINSLKDLEILLKKNGLESKDLRKKISIQLMWNELILKKF
;
A
#
# COMPACT_ATOMS: atom_id res chain seq x y z
N MET A 1 28.36 -47.89 -44.72
CA MET A 1 27.08 -47.16 -45.05
C MET A 1 26.29 -46.81 -43.78
N SER A 2 26.89 -46.17 -42.73
CA SER A 2 26.26 -45.99 -41.43
C SER A 2 26.39 -44.57 -40.78
N LYS A 3 26.91 -43.56 -41.48
CA LYS A 3 27.09 -42.22 -40.90
C LYS A 3 26.01 -41.19 -41.21
N LYS A 4 24.97 -41.52 -42.04
CA LYS A 4 23.95 -40.56 -42.50
C LYS A 4 22.68 -40.52 -41.65
N LEU A 5 22.47 -41.47 -40.72
CA LEU A 5 21.25 -41.58 -39.92
C LEU A 5 21.33 -40.84 -38.57
N ILE A 6 22.53 -40.54 -38.06
CA ILE A 6 22.69 -39.90 -36.74
C ILE A 6 22.51 -38.36 -36.81
N GLY A 7 22.85 -37.76 -37.96
CA GLY A 7 22.75 -36.30 -38.14
C GLY A 7 21.31 -35.75 -38.17
N ASN A 8 20.34 -36.55 -38.59
CA ASN A 8 18.96 -36.08 -38.80
C ASN A 8 18.12 -36.06 -37.51
N LYS A 9 18.43 -36.95 -36.54
CA LYS A 9 17.78 -36.96 -35.23
C LYS A 9 18.18 -35.77 -34.35
N SER A 10 19.45 -35.35 -34.43
CA SER A 10 19.95 -34.20 -33.65
C SER A 10 19.39 -32.85 -34.11
N LYS A 11 19.23 -32.66 -35.42
CA LYS A 11 18.59 -31.44 -35.98
C LYS A 11 17.11 -31.31 -35.59
N ASN A 12 16.37 -32.41 -35.66
CA ASN A 12 14.94 -32.41 -35.26
C ASN A 12 14.73 -32.17 -33.76
N PHE A 13 15.68 -32.62 -32.92
CA PHE A 13 15.60 -32.38 -31.47
C PHE A 13 15.88 -30.92 -31.13
N LYS A 14 16.87 -30.26 -31.76
CA LYS A 14 17.17 -28.84 -31.57
C LYS A 14 16.05 -27.95 -32.05
N ASN A 15 15.40 -28.28 -33.18
CA ASN A 15 14.26 -27.52 -33.69
C ASN A 15 13.01 -27.69 -32.78
N LYS A 16 12.76 -28.88 -32.21
CA LYS A 16 11.67 -29.09 -31.25
C LYS A 16 11.92 -28.38 -29.93
N LEU A 17 13.18 -28.36 -29.46
CA LEU A 17 13.57 -27.65 -28.24
C LEU A 17 13.42 -26.12 -28.42
N GLY A 18 13.77 -25.57 -29.58
CA GLY A 18 13.58 -24.18 -29.93
C GLY A 18 12.09 -23.78 -29.98
N LEU A 19 11.24 -24.65 -30.52
CA LEU A 19 9.79 -24.44 -30.60
C LEU A 19 9.14 -24.44 -29.22
N ILE A 20 9.57 -25.35 -28.31
CA ILE A 20 9.09 -25.42 -26.92
C ILE A 20 9.53 -24.16 -26.16
N LEU A 21 10.75 -23.67 -26.37
CA LEU A 21 11.26 -22.45 -25.74
C LEU A 21 10.47 -21.21 -26.20
N CYS A 22 10.10 -21.11 -27.49
CA CYS A 22 9.24 -20.04 -28.00
C CYS A 22 7.83 -20.05 -27.39
N VAL A 23 7.22 -21.22 -27.21
CA VAL A 23 5.88 -21.35 -26.62
C VAL A 23 5.86 -20.89 -25.16
N LEU A 24 6.96 -21.14 -24.40
CA LEU A 24 7.08 -20.67 -23.01
C LEU A 24 7.16 -19.14 -22.89
N PHE A 25 7.65 -18.42 -23.92
CA PHE A 25 7.71 -16.96 -23.95
C PHE A 25 6.35 -16.31 -24.28
N PHE A 26 5.41 -17.06 -24.86
CA PHE A 26 4.06 -16.58 -25.20
C PHE A 26 3.00 -16.92 -24.15
N LEU A 27 3.38 -17.46 -22.99
CA LEU A 27 2.42 -17.61 -21.90
C LEU A 27 2.06 -16.21 -21.40
N PRO A 28 0.80 -15.78 -21.54
CA PRO A 28 0.38 -14.48 -21.04
C PRO A 28 0.54 -14.50 -19.53
N SER A 29 1.45 -13.68 -19.02
CA SER A 29 1.51 -13.39 -17.60
C SER A 29 0.16 -12.76 -17.26
N GLN A 30 -0.69 -13.47 -16.55
CA GLN A 30 -1.92 -12.92 -16.03
C GLN A 30 -1.54 -11.88 -14.96
N ILE A 31 -1.30 -10.65 -15.42
CA ILE A 31 -1.14 -9.51 -14.54
C ILE A 31 -2.54 -9.28 -13.96
N PHE A 32 -2.77 -9.72 -12.72
CA PHE A 32 -3.95 -9.33 -11.95
C PHE A 32 -3.83 -7.83 -11.66
N ALA A 33 -4.27 -7.01 -12.61
CA ALA A 33 -4.43 -5.59 -12.40
C ALA A 33 -5.55 -5.43 -11.35
N ILE A 34 -5.23 -4.81 -10.21
CA ILE A 34 -6.25 -4.38 -9.26
C ILE A 34 -7.07 -3.31 -9.98
N GLU A 35 -8.31 -3.65 -10.32
CA GLU A 35 -9.22 -2.71 -10.98
C GLU A 35 -9.48 -1.55 -10.02
N ASN A 36 -9.05 -0.34 -10.44
CA ASN A 36 -9.26 0.86 -9.65
C ASN A 36 -10.69 1.36 -9.84
N LYS A 37 -11.57 1.02 -8.90
CA LYS A 37 -12.97 1.45 -8.89
C LYS A 37 -13.18 2.59 -7.89
N ILE A 38 -14.00 3.56 -8.28
CA ILE A 38 -14.55 4.55 -7.34
C ILE A 38 -15.57 3.83 -6.47
N LEU A 39 -15.37 3.87 -5.16
CA LEU A 39 -16.24 3.24 -4.18
C LEU A 39 -17.29 4.18 -3.63
N LEU A 40 -16.86 5.38 -3.29
CA LEU A 40 -17.73 6.43 -2.79
C LEU A 40 -17.04 7.80 -2.85
N LYS A 41 -17.83 8.84 -2.66
CA LYS A 41 -17.38 10.23 -2.55
C LYS A 41 -17.80 10.79 -1.19
N VAL A 42 -16.86 11.41 -0.48
CA VAL A 42 -17.11 12.12 0.77
C VAL A 42 -16.78 13.60 0.53
N ASN A 43 -17.80 14.45 0.48
CA ASN A 43 -17.66 15.82 0.01
C ASN A 43 -17.00 15.84 -1.38
N ASN A 44 -15.83 16.50 -1.55
CA ASN A 44 -15.10 16.56 -2.82
C ASN A 44 -13.98 15.50 -2.94
N GLN A 45 -13.83 14.62 -1.95
CA GLN A 45 -12.80 13.56 -1.99
C GLN A 45 -13.40 12.22 -2.45
N ILE A 46 -12.73 11.59 -3.40
CA ILE A 46 -13.12 10.28 -3.95
C ILE A 46 -12.31 9.21 -3.22
N ILE A 47 -12.98 8.12 -2.82
CA ILE A 47 -12.34 6.94 -2.24
C ILE A 47 -12.41 5.82 -3.27
N THR A 48 -11.27 5.20 -3.55
CA THR A 48 -11.12 4.13 -4.54
C THR A 48 -10.75 2.80 -3.89
N THR A 49 -10.79 1.71 -4.67
CA THR A 49 -10.31 0.40 -4.24
C THR A 49 -8.82 0.42 -3.87
N ILE A 50 -8.02 1.25 -4.55
CA ILE A 50 -6.58 1.38 -4.24
C ILE A 50 -6.41 2.02 -2.87
N ASP A 51 -7.18 3.05 -2.53
CA ASP A 51 -7.10 3.72 -1.23
C ASP A 51 -7.43 2.75 -0.10
N VAL A 52 -8.51 1.96 -0.24
CA VAL A 52 -8.87 0.95 0.76
C VAL A 52 -7.79 -0.12 0.89
N ASN A 53 -7.18 -0.57 -0.20
CA ASN A 53 -6.09 -1.54 -0.14
C ASN A 53 -4.82 -0.98 0.52
N LYS A 54 -4.48 0.30 0.28
CA LYS A 54 -3.40 0.99 1.00
C LYS A 54 -3.70 1.07 2.49
N GLU A 55 -4.93 1.41 2.85
CA GLU A 55 -5.36 1.50 4.25
C GLU A 55 -5.33 0.16 4.97
N ILE A 56 -5.75 -0.93 4.32
CA ILE A 56 -5.62 -2.30 4.84
C ILE A 56 -4.16 -2.61 5.19
N LYS A 57 -3.22 -2.27 4.30
CA LYS A 57 -1.79 -2.47 4.53
C LYS A 57 -1.30 -1.62 5.71
N TYR A 58 -1.70 -0.34 5.76
CA TYR A 58 -1.33 0.57 6.83
C TYR A 58 -1.81 0.06 8.19
N ILE A 59 -3.09 -0.28 8.32
CA ILE A 59 -3.65 -0.82 9.56
C ILE A 59 -2.95 -2.13 9.96
N GLY A 60 -2.66 -3.01 8.98
CA GLY A 60 -1.94 -4.26 9.21
C GLY A 60 -0.50 -4.09 9.68
N LEU A 61 0.15 -2.94 9.41
CA LEU A 61 1.48 -2.62 9.94
C LEU A 61 1.44 -2.22 11.42
N ILE A 62 0.37 -1.58 11.86
CA ILE A 62 0.26 -1.02 13.20
C ILE A 62 -0.59 -1.88 14.16
N ASN A 63 -1.28 -2.88 13.62
CA ASN A 63 -2.16 -3.77 14.38
C ASN A 63 -2.02 -5.22 13.88
N GLU A 64 -1.33 -6.05 14.67
CA GLU A 64 -1.13 -7.46 14.33
C GLU A 64 -2.45 -8.26 14.30
N GLU A 65 -3.37 -8.00 15.22
CA GLU A 65 -4.65 -8.71 15.27
C GLU A 65 -5.49 -8.48 14.01
N PHE A 66 -5.36 -7.29 13.42
CA PHE A 66 -6.06 -6.96 12.17
C PHE A 66 -5.69 -7.93 11.02
N LYS A 67 -4.49 -8.50 11.04
CA LYS A 67 -4.04 -9.47 10.02
C LYS A 67 -4.87 -10.75 10.03
N ASN A 68 -5.49 -11.08 11.15
CA ASN A 68 -6.27 -12.30 11.35
C ASN A 68 -7.75 -12.14 10.96
N PHE A 69 -8.22 -10.91 10.69
CA PHE A 69 -9.60 -10.68 10.30
C PHE A 69 -9.88 -11.18 8.88
N GLU A 70 -11.13 -11.58 8.62
CA GLU A 70 -11.61 -11.92 7.30
C GLU A 70 -11.51 -10.71 6.34
N LYS A 71 -11.43 -11.01 5.04
CA LYS A 71 -11.23 -10.00 3.98
C LYS A 71 -12.28 -8.89 4.02
N ASP A 72 -13.56 -9.25 4.16
CA ASP A 72 -14.66 -8.29 4.17
C ASP A 72 -14.65 -7.40 5.40
N LYS A 73 -14.27 -7.96 6.56
CA LYS A 73 -14.09 -7.19 7.79
C LYS A 73 -12.93 -6.19 7.66
N LYS A 74 -11.77 -6.64 7.11
CA LYS A 74 -10.63 -5.75 6.82
C LYS A 74 -11.04 -4.60 5.90
N TYR A 75 -11.75 -4.94 4.84
CA TYR A 75 -12.22 -3.96 3.86
C TYR A 75 -13.15 -2.91 4.50
N THR A 76 -14.12 -3.36 5.30
CA THR A 76 -15.07 -2.47 6.00
C THR A 76 -14.36 -1.55 6.99
N ILE A 77 -13.43 -2.09 7.79
CA ILE A 77 -12.66 -1.30 8.76
C ILE A 77 -11.81 -0.25 8.03
N ALA A 78 -11.09 -0.64 6.99
CA ALA A 78 -10.24 0.27 6.23
C ALA A 78 -11.05 1.38 5.54
N LYS A 79 -12.16 1.03 4.90
CA LYS A 79 -13.06 2.02 4.29
C LYS A 79 -13.56 3.04 5.32
N ASN A 80 -14.01 2.57 6.48
CA ASN A 80 -14.49 3.44 7.55
C ASN A 80 -13.37 4.30 8.16
N SER A 81 -12.14 3.78 8.21
CA SER A 81 -10.96 4.54 8.65
C SER A 81 -10.70 5.74 7.73
N ILE A 82 -10.71 5.53 6.41
CA ILE A 82 -10.52 6.60 5.42
C ILE A 82 -11.65 7.64 5.55
N ILE A 83 -12.90 7.22 5.67
CA ILE A 83 -14.04 8.13 5.83
C ILE A 83 -13.85 9.02 7.06
N LYS A 84 -13.48 8.43 8.20
CA LYS A 84 -13.22 9.17 9.44
C LYS A 84 -12.05 10.16 9.27
N GLU A 85 -10.99 9.78 8.58
CA GLU A 85 -9.86 10.66 8.30
C GLU A 85 -10.28 11.86 7.45
N ILE A 86 -11.05 11.62 6.38
CA ILE A 86 -11.59 12.68 5.53
C ILE A 86 -12.49 13.64 6.32
N ILE A 87 -13.36 13.13 7.17
CA ILE A 87 -14.23 13.97 8.02
C ILE A 87 -13.40 14.83 8.96
N LYS A 88 -12.37 14.26 9.61
CA LYS A 88 -11.45 15.04 10.46
C LYS A 88 -10.73 16.12 9.64
N GLU A 89 -10.23 15.79 8.45
CA GLU A 89 -9.58 16.75 7.57
C GLU A 89 -10.50 17.90 7.18
N ILE A 90 -11.75 17.62 6.85
CA ILE A 90 -12.76 18.63 6.51
C ILE A 90 -13.01 19.56 7.71
N GLU A 91 -13.21 18.99 8.90
CA GLU A 91 -13.44 19.78 10.11
C GLU A 91 -12.22 20.64 10.48
N LEU A 92 -11.02 20.06 10.41
CA LEU A 92 -9.77 20.81 10.68
C LEU A 92 -9.60 22.02 9.77
N LYS A 93 -9.95 21.90 8.48
CA LYS A 93 -9.88 23.01 7.51
C LYS A 93 -10.76 24.21 7.84
N LYS A 94 -11.74 24.05 8.73
CA LYS A 94 -12.57 25.17 9.23
C LYS A 94 -11.81 26.04 10.23
N PHE A 95 -10.78 25.48 10.91
CA PHE A 95 -10.04 26.14 11.99
C PHE A 95 -8.59 26.44 11.61
N TYR A 96 -8.02 25.68 10.72
CA TYR A 96 -6.62 25.77 10.34
C TYR A 96 -6.48 26.01 8.83
N LYS A 97 -5.70 27.03 8.46
CA LYS A 97 -5.40 27.33 7.04
C LYS A 97 -4.63 26.21 6.34
N LYS A 98 -3.80 25.48 7.10
CA LYS A 98 -2.97 24.38 6.63
C LYS A 98 -2.99 23.25 7.65
N ILE A 99 -3.17 22.03 7.17
CA ILE A 99 -3.06 20.81 7.98
C ILE A 99 -1.64 20.28 7.72
N ASP A 100 -0.69 20.86 8.44
CA ASP A 100 0.71 20.50 8.31
C ASP A 100 1.42 20.85 9.61
N LEU A 101 2.16 19.90 10.13
CA LEU A 101 3.00 20.06 11.31
C LEU A 101 4.47 20.10 10.87
N ASN A 102 5.31 20.66 11.73
CA ASN A 102 6.76 20.68 11.49
C ASN A 102 7.27 19.26 11.22
N ASP A 103 8.04 19.10 10.16
CA ASP A 103 8.60 17.84 9.71
C ASP A 103 9.42 17.13 10.79
N GLU A 104 10.22 17.87 11.56
CA GLU A 104 11.02 17.31 12.64
C GLU A 104 10.15 16.70 13.74
N PHE A 105 9.05 17.39 14.10
CA PHE A 105 8.10 16.90 15.07
C PHE A 105 7.40 15.62 14.61
N ILE A 106 6.91 15.62 13.37
CA ILE A 106 6.26 14.43 12.76
C ILE A 106 7.23 13.25 12.72
N ASN A 107 8.49 13.51 12.33
CA ASN A 107 9.51 12.48 12.24
C ASN A 107 9.81 11.86 13.61
N LYS A 108 10.00 12.69 14.64
CA LYS A 108 10.20 12.23 16.03
C LYS A 108 9.00 11.42 16.52
N PHE A 109 7.79 11.90 16.25
CA PHE A 109 6.56 11.19 16.61
C PHE A 109 6.47 9.83 15.89
N ALA A 110 6.73 9.81 14.57
CA ALA A 110 6.67 8.58 13.79
C ALA A 110 7.69 7.54 14.30
N ILE A 111 8.96 7.94 14.51
CA ILE A 111 9.98 7.02 15.03
C ILE A 111 9.57 6.49 16.41
N ASN A 112 9.13 7.35 17.32
CA ASN A 112 8.69 6.93 18.64
C ASN A 112 7.51 5.95 18.58
N TYR A 113 6.54 6.21 17.70
CA TYR A 113 5.39 5.33 17.50
C TYR A 113 5.79 3.95 16.93
N PHE A 114 6.72 3.94 15.96
CA PHE A 114 7.16 2.71 15.29
C PHE A 114 8.31 1.99 16.03
N SER A 115 8.90 2.57 17.08
CA SER A 115 9.96 1.93 17.88
C SER A 115 9.54 0.59 18.48
N LYS A 116 8.26 0.45 18.83
CA LYS A 116 7.66 -0.82 19.30
C LYS A 116 7.69 -1.95 18.26
N PHE A 117 7.95 -1.63 17.01
CA PHE A 117 8.14 -2.58 15.90
C PHE A 117 9.62 -2.72 15.50
N ASN A 118 10.55 -2.32 16.37
CA ASN A 118 12.00 -2.30 16.13
C ASN A 118 12.43 -1.34 14.99
N ILE A 119 11.64 -0.31 14.72
CA ILE A 119 11.96 0.74 13.75
C ILE A 119 12.46 1.96 14.53
N ASN A 120 13.77 2.21 14.47
CA ASN A 120 14.42 3.22 15.28
C ASN A 120 14.99 4.40 14.45
N SER A 121 14.82 4.36 13.14
CA SER A 121 15.27 5.44 12.26
C SER A 121 14.25 5.74 11.16
N LEU A 122 14.30 6.96 10.60
CA LEU A 122 13.49 7.33 9.44
C LEU A 122 13.78 6.45 8.25
N LYS A 123 15.03 6.07 8.03
CA LYS A 123 15.44 5.20 6.94
C LYS A 123 14.78 3.82 7.04
N ASP A 124 14.77 3.23 8.23
CA ASP A 124 14.12 1.94 8.45
C ASP A 124 12.61 2.03 8.26
N LEU A 125 12.00 3.15 8.72
CA LEU A 125 10.58 3.42 8.50
C LEU A 125 10.25 3.53 7.00
N GLU A 126 11.04 4.26 6.23
CA GLU A 126 10.86 4.40 4.79
C GLU A 126 10.99 3.06 4.06
N ILE A 127 11.98 2.24 4.43
CA ILE A 127 12.16 0.88 3.89
C ILE A 127 10.93 0.03 4.19
N LEU A 128 10.43 0.06 5.44
CA LEU A 128 9.23 -0.68 5.85
C LEU A 128 8.00 -0.26 5.04
N LEU A 129 7.76 1.04 4.93
CA LEU A 129 6.62 1.58 4.17
C LEU A 129 6.71 1.18 2.70
N LYS A 130 7.87 1.40 2.06
CA LYS A 130 8.11 1.05 0.65
C LYS A 130 7.92 -0.44 0.38
N LYS A 131 8.43 -1.32 1.26
CA LYS A 131 8.23 -2.77 1.17
C LYS A 131 6.75 -3.16 1.15
N ASN A 132 5.90 -2.38 1.81
CA ASN A 132 4.45 -2.60 1.85
C ASN A 132 3.68 -1.79 0.78
N GLY A 133 4.38 -1.07 -0.11
CA GLY A 133 3.77 -0.24 -1.15
C GLY A 133 3.03 0.97 -0.57
N LEU A 134 3.55 1.52 0.54
CA LEU A 134 3.07 2.73 1.21
C LEU A 134 4.09 3.86 1.05
N GLU A 135 3.61 5.10 1.12
CA GLU A 135 4.43 6.28 0.97
C GLU A 135 4.57 7.01 2.32
N SER A 136 5.78 7.49 2.62
CA SER A 136 6.04 8.31 3.82
C SER A 136 5.17 9.55 3.88
N LYS A 137 4.86 10.14 2.72
CA LYS A 137 3.96 11.30 2.60
C LYS A 137 2.56 11.01 3.14
N ASP A 138 2.00 9.84 2.80
CA ASP A 138 0.66 9.45 3.25
C ASP A 138 0.64 9.25 4.77
N LEU A 139 1.68 8.59 5.32
CA LEU A 139 1.83 8.43 6.76
C LEU A 139 1.92 9.77 7.49
N ARG A 140 2.76 10.70 6.98
CA ARG A 140 2.91 12.05 7.57
C ARG A 140 1.60 12.80 7.59
N LYS A 141 0.83 12.74 6.50
CA LYS A 141 -0.51 13.35 6.43
C LYS A 141 -1.44 12.75 7.49
N LYS A 142 -1.48 11.44 7.65
CA LYS A 142 -2.29 10.76 8.68
C LYS A 142 -1.91 11.20 10.09
N ILE A 143 -0.62 11.24 10.39
CA ILE A 143 -0.12 11.70 11.69
C ILE A 143 -0.54 13.15 11.93
N SER A 144 -0.36 14.05 10.96
CA SER A 144 -0.74 15.46 11.08
C SER A 144 -2.24 15.62 11.37
N ILE A 145 -3.09 14.95 10.60
CA ILE A 145 -4.54 14.99 10.81
C ILE A 145 -4.90 14.50 12.22
N GLN A 146 -4.32 13.39 12.66
CA GLN A 146 -4.65 12.83 13.98
C GLN A 146 -4.18 13.72 15.13
N LEU A 147 -2.97 14.26 15.05
CA LEU A 147 -2.43 15.13 16.11
C LEU A 147 -3.19 16.45 16.19
N MET A 148 -3.43 17.10 15.05
CA MET A 148 -4.21 18.35 15.01
C MET A 148 -5.67 18.14 15.42
N TRP A 149 -6.25 16.97 15.12
CA TRP A 149 -7.57 16.60 15.59
C TRP A 149 -7.62 16.49 17.11
N ASN A 150 -6.64 15.79 17.70
CA ASN A 150 -6.56 15.68 19.16
C ASN A 150 -6.39 17.05 19.83
N GLU A 151 -5.55 17.90 19.26
CA GLU A 151 -5.38 19.30 19.73
C GLU A 151 -6.69 20.09 19.67
N LEU A 152 -7.42 19.99 18.54
CA LEU A 152 -8.70 20.70 18.38
C LEU A 152 -9.73 20.24 19.41
N ILE A 153 -9.83 18.93 19.67
CA ILE A 153 -10.75 18.38 20.68
C ILE A 153 -10.39 18.91 22.07
N LEU A 154 -9.11 18.86 22.46
CA LEU A 154 -8.65 19.35 23.75
C LEU A 154 -8.85 20.87 23.96
N LYS A 155 -8.90 21.65 22.87
CA LYS A 155 -9.17 23.09 22.94
C LYS A 155 -10.66 23.44 23.02
N LYS A 156 -11.53 22.52 22.56
CA LYS A 156 -12.97 22.77 22.51
C LYS A 156 -13.74 22.22 23.69
N PHE A 157 -13.22 21.20 24.34
CA PHE A 157 -13.86 20.46 25.43
C PHE A 157 -12.96 20.34 26.64
#